data_8f2a52aeaf814c162ccc584f73915451
#
_entry.id   8f2a52aeaf814c162ccc584f73915451
#
_cell.length_a   1.000
_cell.length_b   1.000
_cell.length_c   1.000
_cell.angle_alpha   90.00
_cell.angle_beta   90.00
_cell.angle_gamma   90.00
#
_symmetry.space_group_name_H-M   'P 1'
#
loop_
_entity.id
_entity.type
_entity.pdbx_description
1 polymer ?
#
loop_
_entity_poly.entity_id
_entity_poly.type
_entity_poly.pdbx_seq_one_letter_code
_entity_poly.pdbx_strand_id
1 'polypeptide(L)'
;MKTFITAILLILAVLVAAPVLSGPVWAQGQGGPIAAPTGPAAESQALAPPPGVGASNAPAGDVVGSFSIVSMFLRADIVVKAVMILLLLASLWSWTIIFNKLIILSNLKRKARKFEKVFWSGQSLDELYQQFGSRNDHPLAAMFIAGLREWRRGFESTGGVRESMLPGIKERIEKSMSATILRETDGIEKQLGLLATIGSVSPFVGLFGTVWGIMNSFSAIAARHDTTLAVVAPGIAEALFATAMGLLAAIPAVIFYNRFVAEIGRYVNSLDAFADEFSAILSRQLDEKAH
;
A
#
# COMPACT_ATOMS: atom_id res chain seq x y z
N MET A 1 -16.38 4.40 -11.82
CA MET A 1 -16.64 3.78 -10.51
C MET A 1 -17.12 2.33 -10.63
N LYS A 2 -18.12 2.03 -11.45
CA LYS A 2 -18.64 0.63 -11.62
C LYS A 2 -17.61 -0.34 -12.22
N THR A 3 -16.83 0.08 -13.20
CA THR A 3 -15.75 -0.73 -13.82
C THR A 3 -14.58 -1.02 -12.86
N PHE A 4 -14.36 -0.16 -11.87
CA PHE A 4 -13.33 -0.33 -10.85
C PHE A 4 -13.72 -1.37 -9.79
N ILE A 5 -14.98 -1.37 -9.39
CA ILE A 5 -15.53 -2.37 -8.44
C ILE A 5 -15.51 -3.77 -9.07
N THR A 6 -15.82 -3.88 -10.36
CA THR A 6 -15.73 -5.15 -11.09
C THR A 6 -14.29 -5.66 -11.24
N ALA A 7 -13.31 -4.77 -11.45
CA ALA A 7 -11.90 -5.16 -11.50
C ALA A 7 -11.38 -5.64 -10.14
N ILE A 8 -11.78 -4.99 -9.05
CA ILE A 8 -11.43 -5.40 -7.68
C ILE A 8 -12.05 -6.75 -7.34
N LEU A 9 -13.32 -6.98 -7.70
CA LEU A 9 -14.01 -8.25 -7.51
C LEU A 9 -13.37 -9.38 -8.34
N LEU A 10 -12.88 -9.09 -9.55
CA LEU A 10 -12.21 -10.05 -10.42
C LEU A 10 -10.84 -10.42 -9.88
N ILE A 11 -10.06 -9.45 -9.36
CA ILE A 11 -8.76 -9.71 -8.70
C ILE A 11 -8.96 -10.50 -7.41
N LEU A 12 -10.00 -10.21 -6.64
CA LEU A 12 -10.35 -10.96 -5.44
C LEU A 12 -10.75 -12.41 -5.79
N ALA A 13 -11.51 -12.61 -6.87
CA ALA A 13 -11.89 -13.93 -7.36
C ALA A 13 -10.67 -14.73 -7.84
N VAL A 14 -9.69 -14.10 -8.48
CA VAL A 14 -8.44 -14.73 -8.92
C VAL A 14 -7.54 -15.09 -7.72
N LEU A 15 -7.51 -14.28 -6.67
CA LEU A 15 -6.73 -14.55 -5.46
C LEU A 15 -7.34 -15.67 -4.61
N VAL A 16 -8.68 -15.83 -4.65
CA VAL A 16 -9.41 -16.92 -3.98
C VAL A 16 -9.38 -18.21 -4.79
N ALA A 17 -9.24 -18.11 -6.12
CA ALA A 17 -9.22 -19.25 -7.05
C ALA A 17 -7.82 -19.80 -7.36
N ALA A 18 -6.74 -19.22 -6.81
CA ALA A 18 -5.40 -19.77 -6.98
C ALA A 18 -5.31 -21.14 -6.28
N PRO A 19 -5.17 -22.25 -7.03
CA PRO A 19 -4.97 -23.54 -6.41
C PRO A 19 -3.63 -23.52 -5.68
N VAL A 20 -3.65 -23.95 -4.44
CA VAL A 20 -2.43 -24.24 -3.66
C VAL A 20 -1.72 -25.41 -4.34
N LEU A 21 -0.94 -25.12 -5.36
CA LEU A 21 0.06 -25.99 -5.95
C LEU A 21 1.37 -25.78 -5.22
N SER A 22 1.51 -26.37 -4.06
CA SER A 22 2.82 -26.59 -3.45
C SER A 22 2.78 -27.88 -2.64
N GLY A 23 3.12 -28.94 -3.31
CA GLY A 23 3.58 -30.16 -2.63
C GLY A 23 4.89 -29.86 -1.87
N PRO A 24 5.14 -30.50 -0.72
CA PRO A 24 6.34 -30.26 0.07
C PRO A 24 7.56 -30.88 -0.65
N VAL A 25 8.45 -30.03 -1.13
CA VAL A 25 9.82 -30.41 -1.57
C VAL A 25 10.73 -30.43 -0.35
N TRP A 26 10.53 -31.40 0.53
CA TRP A 26 11.44 -31.66 1.66
C TRP A 26 11.59 -33.17 1.87
N ALA A 27 12.09 -33.90 0.88
CA ALA A 27 12.55 -35.26 1.11
C ALA A 27 13.48 -35.71 -0.02
N GLN A 28 14.72 -35.24 -0.03
CA GLN A 28 15.85 -35.97 -0.61
C GLN A 28 17.16 -35.41 -0.04
N GLY A 29 17.49 -35.80 1.18
CA GLY A 29 18.81 -35.73 1.73
C GLY A 29 19.34 -37.16 1.83
N GLN A 30 20.15 -37.56 0.88
CA GLN A 30 20.92 -38.81 0.94
C GLN A 30 21.97 -38.66 2.02
N GLY A 31 21.75 -39.29 3.19
CA GLY A 31 22.77 -39.56 4.19
C GLY A 31 23.37 -40.93 3.96
N GLY A 32 24.67 -40.98 3.66
CA GLY A 32 25.44 -42.19 3.51
C GLY A 32 25.54 -43.02 4.79
N PRO A 33 25.99 -44.28 4.72
CA PRO A 33 25.91 -45.23 5.82
C PRO A 33 26.94 -44.92 6.90
N ILE A 34 26.45 -44.66 8.12
CA ILE A 34 27.28 -44.61 9.33
C ILE A 34 27.36 -46.03 9.88
N ALA A 35 28.59 -46.51 9.99
CA ALA A 35 28.93 -47.84 10.52
C ALA A 35 28.42 -48.01 11.96
N ALA A 36 27.80 -49.16 12.22
CA ALA A 36 27.34 -49.58 13.54
C ALA A 36 28.50 -50.07 14.40
N PRO A 37 28.54 -49.75 15.71
CA PRO A 37 29.41 -50.43 16.65
C PRO A 37 28.81 -51.78 17.05
N THR A 38 29.61 -52.84 16.88
CA THR A 38 29.31 -54.18 17.40
C THR A 38 29.42 -54.23 18.89
N GLY A 39 28.29 -54.51 19.56
CA GLY A 39 28.22 -54.89 20.97
C GLY A 39 27.34 -56.14 21.12
N PRO A 40 27.57 -57.02 22.15
CA PRO A 40 27.10 -58.41 22.17
C PRO A 40 25.57 -58.55 22.36
N ALA A 41 25.07 -59.61 21.74
CA ALA A 41 23.68 -60.00 21.68
C ALA A 41 23.06 -60.17 23.07
N ALA A 42 21.99 -59.39 23.33
CA ALA A 42 20.99 -59.69 24.37
C ALA A 42 19.76 -60.28 23.70
N GLU A 43 19.38 -61.46 24.13
CA GLU A 43 18.19 -62.19 23.71
C GLU A 43 16.94 -61.35 23.74
N SER A 44 16.34 -61.12 22.59
CA SER A 44 15.02 -60.51 22.48
C SER A 44 13.98 -61.58 22.70
N GLN A 45 13.42 -61.61 23.91
CA GLN A 45 12.14 -62.31 24.18
C GLN A 45 11.04 -61.61 23.36
N ALA A 46 10.53 -62.34 22.41
CA ALA A 46 9.35 -61.94 21.63
C ALA A 46 8.14 -61.87 22.55
N LEU A 47 7.74 -60.64 22.94
CA LEU A 47 6.47 -60.39 23.59
C LEU A 47 5.39 -60.43 22.49
N ALA A 48 4.49 -61.43 22.58
CA ALA A 48 3.35 -61.55 21.70
C ALA A 48 2.47 -60.29 21.79
N PRO A 49 1.93 -59.75 20.65
CA PRO A 49 1.06 -58.62 20.66
C PRO A 49 -0.27 -58.96 21.37
N PRO A 50 -0.84 -58.03 22.14
CA PRO A 50 -2.15 -58.23 22.77
C PRO A 50 -3.22 -58.40 21.71
N PRO A 51 -4.18 -59.35 21.90
CA PRO A 51 -5.28 -59.55 20.96
C PRO A 51 -6.27 -58.39 21.08
N GLY A 52 -6.58 -57.77 19.97
CA GLY A 52 -7.82 -56.99 19.83
C GLY A 52 -7.70 -55.48 19.83
N VAL A 53 -6.82 -54.89 19.01
CA VAL A 53 -7.12 -53.57 18.45
C VAL A 53 -7.52 -53.77 17.01
N GLY A 54 -8.84 -53.87 16.78
CA GLY A 54 -9.41 -53.87 15.43
C GLY A 54 -8.91 -52.67 14.67
N ALA A 55 -8.21 -52.91 13.56
CA ALA A 55 -7.89 -51.88 12.61
C ALA A 55 -9.22 -51.24 12.12
N SER A 56 -9.62 -50.17 12.75
CA SER A 56 -10.65 -49.29 12.26
C SER A 56 -10.15 -48.73 10.93
N ASN A 57 -10.56 -49.34 9.83
CA ASN A 57 -10.46 -48.77 8.49
C ASN A 57 -11.42 -47.55 8.43
N ALA A 58 -11.10 -46.49 9.17
CA ALA A 58 -11.67 -45.20 8.89
C ALA A 58 -10.99 -44.69 7.59
N PRO A 59 -11.75 -44.36 6.54
CA PRO A 59 -11.17 -43.86 5.32
C PRO A 59 -10.40 -42.56 5.63
N ALA A 60 -9.10 -42.55 5.40
CA ALA A 60 -8.21 -41.41 5.56
C ALA A 60 -8.54 -40.24 4.59
N GLY A 61 -9.69 -40.30 3.90
CA GLY A 61 -10.11 -39.34 2.89
C GLY A 61 -10.84 -38.10 3.41
N ASP A 62 -11.48 -38.16 4.58
CA ASP A 62 -12.41 -37.08 4.99
C ASP A 62 -11.82 -36.01 5.90
N VAL A 63 -10.60 -36.17 6.38
CA VAL A 63 -9.99 -35.17 7.28
C VAL A 63 -9.36 -34.00 6.52
N VAL A 64 -8.96 -34.19 5.25
CA VAL A 64 -8.32 -33.14 4.45
C VAL A 64 -9.37 -32.22 3.77
N GLY A 65 -10.62 -32.66 3.62
CA GLY A 65 -11.69 -31.89 2.97
C GLY A 65 -12.31 -30.76 3.79
N SER A 66 -12.04 -30.66 5.09
CA SER A 66 -12.73 -29.72 5.99
C SER A 66 -12.02 -28.38 6.26
N PHE A 67 -10.79 -28.20 5.81
CA PHE A 67 -10.05 -26.93 5.96
C PHE A 67 -10.27 -25.97 4.80
N SER A 68 -11.51 -25.72 4.42
CA SER A 68 -11.83 -24.63 3.51
C SER A 68 -11.73 -23.29 4.24
N ILE A 69 -11.12 -22.28 3.63
CA ILE A 69 -11.04 -20.91 4.15
C ILE A 69 -12.42 -20.40 4.59
N VAL A 70 -13.46 -20.74 3.81
CA VAL A 70 -14.85 -20.37 4.11
C VAL A 70 -15.36 -21.08 5.36
N SER A 71 -15.05 -22.36 5.55
CA SER A 71 -15.48 -23.11 6.75
C SER A 71 -14.76 -22.63 8.00
N MET A 72 -13.48 -22.24 7.90
CA MET A 72 -12.73 -21.60 8.99
C MET A 72 -13.36 -20.27 9.38
N PHE A 73 -13.68 -19.42 8.41
CA PHE A 73 -14.36 -18.15 8.66
C PHE A 73 -15.74 -18.33 9.31
N LEU A 74 -16.55 -19.29 8.84
CA LEU A 74 -17.90 -19.52 9.38
C LEU A 74 -17.90 -20.07 10.81
N ARG A 75 -16.88 -20.83 11.19
CA ARG A 75 -16.75 -21.43 12.53
C ARG A 75 -16.05 -20.51 13.53
N ALA A 76 -15.32 -19.51 13.06
CA ALA A 76 -14.55 -18.59 13.89
C ALA A 76 -15.45 -17.90 14.95
N ASP A 77 -14.83 -17.62 16.11
CA ASP A 77 -15.45 -16.82 17.16
C ASP A 77 -15.84 -15.43 16.63
N ILE A 78 -16.87 -14.83 17.24
CA ILE A 78 -17.42 -13.55 16.76
C ILE A 78 -16.37 -12.43 16.74
N VAL A 79 -15.43 -12.42 17.70
CA VAL A 79 -14.35 -11.42 17.78
C VAL A 79 -13.33 -11.64 16.66
N VAL A 80 -12.88 -12.89 16.45
CA VAL A 80 -11.94 -13.22 15.36
C VAL A 80 -12.57 -12.95 14.00
N LYS A 81 -13.85 -13.24 13.85
CA LYS A 81 -14.63 -12.93 12.64
C LYS A 81 -14.70 -11.43 12.36
N ALA A 82 -14.96 -10.62 13.40
CA ALA A 82 -14.98 -9.16 13.28
C ALA A 82 -13.60 -8.61 12.89
N VAL A 83 -12.52 -9.13 13.46
CA VAL A 83 -11.14 -8.80 13.08
C VAL A 83 -10.87 -9.13 11.61
N MET A 84 -11.23 -10.32 11.14
CA MET A 84 -11.03 -10.72 9.75
C MET A 84 -11.80 -9.83 8.76
N ILE A 85 -13.06 -9.48 9.09
CA ILE A 85 -13.88 -8.58 8.25
C ILE A 85 -13.24 -7.17 8.21
N LEU A 86 -12.82 -6.64 9.34
CA LEU A 86 -12.17 -5.33 9.43
C LEU A 86 -10.88 -5.30 8.57
N LEU A 87 -10.04 -6.33 8.68
CA LEU A 87 -8.81 -6.45 7.89
C LEU A 87 -9.09 -6.59 6.39
N LEU A 88 -10.11 -7.34 6.02
CA LEU A 88 -10.54 -7.46 4.62
C LEU A 88 -11.01 -6.12 4.06
N LEU A 89 -11.82 -5.37 4.80
CA LEU A 89 -12.27 -4.02 4.40
C LEU A 89 -11.08 -3.06 4.31
N ALA A 90 -10.14 -3.09 5.26
CA ALA A 90 -8.93 -2.29 5.23
C ALA A 90 -8.06 -2.63 4.01
N SER A 91 -7.92 -3.90 3.67
CA SER A 91 -7.20 -4.35 2.47
C SER A 91 -7.86 -3.83 1.19
N LEU A 92 -9.18 -3.96 1.04
CA LEU A 92 -9.91 -3.45 -0.12
C LEU A 92 -9.77 -1.93 -0.25
N TRP A 93 -9.84 -1.21 0.87
CA TRP A 93 -9.66 0.25 0.89
C TRP A 93 -8.23 0.64 0.48
N SER A 94 -7.23 -0.07 1.02
CA SER A 94 -5.83 0.12 0.65
C SER A 94 -5.61 -0.03 -0.86
N TRP A 95 -6.13 -1.09 -1.48
CA TRP A 95 -6.04 -1.29 -2.92
C TRP A 95 -6.74 -0.19 -3.72
N THR A 96 -7.89 0.30 -3.25
CA THR A 96 -8.60 1.42 -3.88
C THR A 96 -7.74 2.69 -3.90
N ILE A 97 -7.08 3.01 -2.77
CA ILE A 97 -6.15 4.15 -2.68
C ILE A 97 -4.96 3.95 -3.61
N ILE A 98 -4.37 2.75 -3.62
CA ILE A 98 -3.20 2.41 -4.44
C ILE A 98 -3.51 2.65 -5.93
N PHE A 99 -4.58 2.07 -6.45
CA PHE A 99 -4.94 2.24 -7.87
C PHE A 99 -5.26 3.70 -8.22
N ASN A 100 -6.01 4.39 -7.35
CA ASN A 100 -6.31 5.81 -7.55
C ASN A 100 -5.04 6.66 -7.63
N LYS A 101 -4.09 6.45 -6.71
CA LYS A 101 -2.82 7.18 -6.68
C LYS A 101 -1.92 6.87 -7.88
N LEU A 102 -1.84 5.62 -8.32
CA LEU A 102 -1.08 5.26 -9.52
C LEU A 102 -1.59 6.03 -10.75
N ILE A 103 -2.93 6.12 -10.91
CA ILE A 103 -3.54 6.85 -12.02
C ILE A 103 -3.28 8.36 -11.91
N ILE A 104 -3.46 8.94 -10.72
CA ILE A 104 -3.24 10.37 -10.49
C ILE A 104 -1.79 10.75 -10.79
N LEU A 105 -0.79 10.05 -10.18
CA LEU A 105 0.62 10.38 -10.37
C LEU A 105 1.07 10.19 -11.82
N SER A 106 0.61 9.14 -12.49
CA SER A 106 0.89 8.92 -13.90
C SER A 106 0.36 10.06 -14.79
N ASN A 107 -0.87 10.51 -14.53
CA ASN A 107 -1.49 11.60 -15.26
C ASN A 107 -0.79 12.94 -14.97
N LEU A 108 -0.41 13.21 -13.72
CA LEU A 108 0.32 14.43 -13.35
C LEU A 108 1.66 14.52 -14.08
N LYS A 109 2.46 13.46 -14.04
CA LYS A 109 3.75 13.39 -14.74
C LYS A 109 3.61 13.57 -16.24
N ARG A 110 2.55 13.02 -16.85
CA ARG A 110 2.29 13.16 -18.28
C ARG A 110 1.88 14.59 -18.65
N LYS A 111 1.02 15.23 -17.84
CA LYS A 111 0.59 16.60 -18.03
C LYS A 111 1.76 17.59 -17.85
N ALA A 112 2.56 17.41 -16.79
CA ALA A 112 3.74 18.22 -16.53
C ALA A 112 4.73 18.20 -17.71
N ARG A 113 5.10 17.01 -18.19
CA ARG A 113 5.98 16.87 -19.35
C ARG A 113 5.44 17.51 -20.64
N LYS A 114 4.11 17.50 -20.83
CA LYS A 114 3.49 18.20 -21.98
C LYS A 114 3.61 19.71 -21.82
N PHE A 115 3.37 20.22 -20.62
CA PHE A 115 3.50 21.63 -20.31
C PHE A 115 4.94 22.11 -20.50
N GLU A 116 5.94 21.41 -19.94
CA GLU A 116 7.36 21.72 -20.11
C GLU A 116 7.76 21.80 -21.59
N LYS A 117 7.33 20.84 -22.40
CA LYS A 117 7.58 20.88 -23.86
C LYS A 117 7.04 22.13 -24.53
N VAL A 118 5.83 22.56 -24.16
CA VAL A 118 5.21 23.76 -24.74
C VAL A 118 5.90 25.01 -24.18
N PHE A 119 6.25 25.04 -22.91
CA PHE A 119 6.97 26.15 -22.29
C PHE A 119 8.32 26.40 -22.98
N TRP A 120 9.11 25.36 -23.20
CA TRP A 120 10.43 25.45 -23.85
C TRP A 120 10.37 25.54 -25.36
N SER A 121 9.20 25.56 -26.00
CA SER A 121 9.08 25.77 -27.45
C SER A 121 9.22 27.23 -27.89
N GLY A 122 9.43 28.18 -26.97
CA GLY A 122 9.65 29.59 -27.27
C GLY A 122 8.37 30.39 -27.50
N GLN A 123 7.21 29.89 -27.07
CA GLN A 123 5.94 30.64 -27.11
C GLN A 123 5.98 31.83 -26.12
N SER A 124 5.22 32.89 -26.43
CA SER A 124 5.12 34.03 -25.52
C SER A 124 4.43 33.65 -24.20
N LEU A 125 4.83 34.29 -23.08
CA LEU A 125 4.21 34.04 -21.77
C LEU A 125 2.70 34.33 -21.77
N ASP A 126 2.26 35.28 -22.61
CA ASP A 126 0.87 35.67 -22.76
C ASP A 126 0.04 34.59 -23.50
N GLU A 127 0.59 33.96 -24.51
CA GLU A 127 -0.04 32.82 -25.22
C GLU A 127 -0.17 31.63 -24.27
N LEU A 128 0.90 31.32 -23.52
CA LEU A 128 0.89 30.26 -22.51
C LEU A 128 -0.17 30.53 -21.44
N TYR A 129 -0.30 31.79 -21.00
CA TYR A 129 -1.33 32.16 -20.03
C TYR A 129 -2.74 31.97 -20.58
N GLN A 130 -2.99 32.34 -21.84
CA GLN A 130 -4.29 32.12 -22.46
C GLN A 130 -4.62 30.64 -22.64
N GLN A 131 -3.62 29.85 -23.02
CA GLN A 131 -3.78 28.42 -23.22
C GLN A 131 -4.04 27.64 -21.94
N PHE A 132 -3.33 27.96 -20.85
CA PHE A 132 -3.37 27.22 -19.59
C PHE A 132 -4.14 27.96 -18.48
N GLY A 133 -4.41 29.26 -18.62
CA GLY A 133 -5.02 30.10 -17.59
C GLY A 133 -6.46 29.71 -17.21
N SER A 134 -7.21 29.09 -18.14
CA SER A 134 -8.57 28.60 -17.88
C SER A 134 -8.60 27.15 -17.35
N ARG A 135 -7.50 26.42 -17.41
CA ARG A 135 -7.37 25.01 -17.02
C ARG A 135 -6.24 24.81 -16.01
N ASN A 136 -6.53 25.02 -14.74
CA ASN A 136 -5.64 24.62 -13.63
C ASN A 136 -5.62 23.08 -13.48
N ASP A 137 -5.26 22.36 -14.55
CA ASP A 137 -5.40 20.91 -14.60
C ASP A 137 -4.27 20.16 -13.90
N HIS A 138 -3.19 20.83 -13.48
CA HIS A 138 -2.04 20.21 -12.80
C HIS A 138 -1.16 21.25 -12.07
N PRO A 139 -0.40 20.83 -11.04
CA PRO A 139 0.37 21.72 -10.17
C PRO A 139 1.34 22.66 -10.90
N LEU A 140 2.04 22.17 -11.92
CA LEU A 140 3.01 22.96 -12.67
C LEU A 140 2.35 24.15 -13.39
N ALA A 141 1.17 23.95 -14.02
CA ALA A 141 0.43 25.04 -14.63
C ALA A 141 -0.14 26.00 -13.57
N ALA A 142 -0.64 25.48 -12.45
CA ALA A 142 -1.15 26.29 -11.36
C ALA A 142 -0.09 27.23 -10.78
N MET A 143 1.13 26.70 -10.58
CA MET A 143 2.29 27.45 -10.10
C MET A 143 2.72 28.52 -11.12
N PHE A 144 2.85 28.16 -12.40
CA PHE A 144 3.16 29.10 -13.50
C PHE A 144 2.16 30.26 -13.54
N ILE A 145 0.86 29.95 -13.48
CA ILE A 145 -0.21 30.98 -13.50
C ILE A 145 -0.14 31.87 -12.25
N ALA A 146 0.17 31.30 -11.07
CA ALA A 146 0.31 32.06 -9.84
C ALA A 146 1.46 33.06 -9.95
N GLY A 147 2.62 32.63 -10.42
CA GLY A 147 3.78 33.49 -10.64
C GLY A 147 3.52 34.59 -11.68
N LEU A 148 2.93 34.23 -12.82
CA LEU A 148 2.63 35.19 -13.87
C LEU A 148 1.54 36.21 -13.49
N ARG A 149 0.58 35.81 -12.65
CA ARG A 149 -0.44 36.72 -12.10
C ARG A 149 0.19 37.78 -11.20
N GLU A 150 1.11 37.40 -10.31
CA GLU A 150 1.83 38.34 -9.47
C GLU A 150 2.76 39.26 -10.28
N TRP A 151 3.41 38.72 -11.30
CA TRP A 151 4.21 39.48 -12.22
C TRP A 151 3.37 40.58 -12.91
N ARG A 152 2.19 40.26 -13.49
CA ARG A 152 1.29 41.23 -14.10
C ARG A 152 0.81 42.30 -13.11
N ARG A 153 0.42 41.91 -11.91
CA ARG A 153 -0.01 42.84 -10.86
C ARG A 153 1.09 43.85 -10.50
N GLY A 154 2.34 43.40 -10.50
CA GLY A 154 3.48 44.26 -10.26
C GLY A 154 3.60 45.41 -11.27
N PHE A 155 3.20 45.18 -12.54
CA PHE A 155 3.18 46.20 -13.57
C PHE A 155 1.96 47.10 -13.51
N GLU A 156 0.77 46.56 -13.31
CA GLU A 156 -0.49 47.30 -13.32
C GLU A 156 -0.61 48.26 -12.14
N SER A 157 -0.11 47.90 -10.97
CA SER A 157 -0.26 48.68 -9.74
C SER A 157 0.62 49.91 -9.66
N THR A 158 1.60 50.10 -10.54
CA THR A 158 2.66 51.11 -10.31
C THR A 158 2.80 52.15 -11.42
N GLY A 159 2.02 52.03 -12.51
CA GLY A 159 2.12 52.98 -13.66
C GLY A 159 3.52 53.03 -14.31
N GLY A 160 4.32 51.99 -14.05
CA GLY A 160 5.73 51.82 -14.46
C GLY A 160 6.55 51.28 -13.29
N VAL A 161 7.36 50.23 -13.52
CA VAL A 161 8.18 49.59 -12.48
C VAL A 161 9.34 50.49 -12.10
N ARG A 162 9.37 50.94 -10.85
CA ARG A 162 10.57 51.62 -10.32
C ARG A 162 11.56 50.58 -9.86
N GLU A 163 12.86 50.79 -10.16
CA GLU A 163 13.95 49.90 -9.78
C GLU A 163 13.95 49.54 -8.28
N SER A 164 13.58 50.48 -7.41
CA SER A 164 13.47 50.26 -5.96
C SER A 164 12.38 49.25 -5.55
N MET A 165 11.44 48.92 -6.42
CA MET A 165 10.33 47.98 -6.14
C MET A 165 10.58 46.57 -6.68
N LEU A 166 11.57 46.40 -7.53
CA LEU A 166 11.91 45.10 -8.16
C LEU A 166 12.13 43.97 -7.16
N PRO A 167 12.92 44.15 -6.06
CA PRO A 167 13.12 43.07 -5.09
C PRO A 167 11.80 42.60 -4.45
N GLY A 168 10.90 43.52 -4.13
CA GLY A 168 9.61 43.20 -3.53
C GLY A 168 8.66 42.48 -4.48
N ILE A 169 8.74 42.73 -5.78
CA ILE A 169 7.95 42.02 -6.79
C ILE A 169 8.50 40.58 -6.96
N LYS A 170 9.83 40.42 -7.06
CA LYS A 170 10.48 39.11 -7.17
C LYS A 170 10.12 38.20 -5.96
N GLU A 171 10.23 38.75 -4.75
CA GLU A 171 9.88 38.01 -3.53
C GLU A 171 8.40 37.58 -3.49
N ARG A 172 7.48 38.43 -3.94
CA ARG A 172 6.05 38.07 -4.01
C ARG A 172 5.76 36.98 -5.02
N ILE A 173 6.44 37.02 -6.18
CA ILE A 173 6.32 35.97 -7.21
C ILE A 173 6.77 34.64 -6.63
N GLU A 174 7.96 34.58 -6.03
CA GLU A 174 8.52 33.35 -5.42
C GLU A 174 7.61 32.81 -4.32
N LYS A 175 7.13 33.67 -3.42
CA LYS A 175 6.18 33.28 -2.34
C LYS A 175 4.87 32.75 -2.90
N SER A 176 4.33 33.37 -3.96
CA SER A 176 3.09 32.93 -4.61
C SER A 176 3.23 31.57 -5.26
N MET A 177 4.36 31.33 -5.94
CA MET A 177 4.70 30.02 -6.53
C MET A 177 4.86 28.95 -5.48
N SER A 178 5.69 29.20 -4.45
CA SER A 178 5.92 28.24 -3.35
C SER A 178 4.64 27.89 -2.59
N ALA A 179 3.81 28.91 -2.28
CA ALA A 179 2.51 28.66 -1.64
C ALA A 179 1.57 27.81 -2.49
N THR A 180 1.65 27.97 -3.82
CA THR A 180 0.84 27.18 -4.75
C THR A 180 1.38 25.74 -4.83
N ILE A 181 2.69 25.54 -4.92
CA ILE A 181 3.33 24.22 -4.88
C ILE A 181 2.91 23.47 -3.62
N LEU A 182 3.02 24.10 -2.45
CA LEU A 182 2.64 23.48 -1.17
C LEU A 182 1.17 23.04 -1.18
N ARG A 183 0.24 23.93 -1.59
CA ARG A 183 -1.20 23.62 -1.63
C ARG A 183 -1.54 22.47 -2.59
N GLU A 184 -0.90 22.44 -3.75
CA GLU A 184 -1.12 21.37 -4.73
C GLU A 184 -0.52 20.05 -4.24
N THR A 185 0.64 20.09 -3.58
CA THR A 185 1.27 18.92 -2.95
C THR A 185 0.40 18.31 -1.88
N ASP A 186 -0.17 19.14 -0.97
CA ASP A 186 -1.12 18.68 0.05
C ASP A 186 -2.31 17.94 -0.58
N GLY A 187 -2.78 18.45 -1.74
CA GLY A 187 -3.84 17.80 -2.51
C GLY A 187 -3.46 16.39 -3.00
N ILE A 188 -2.21 16.25 -3.46
CA ILE A 188 -1.69 14.97 -3.96
C ILE A 188 -1.43 14.00 -2.80
N GLU A 189 -1.02 14.47 -1.63
CA GLU A 189 -0.70 13.64 -0.45
C GLU A 189 -1.94 13.12 0.29
N LYS A 190 -3.11 13.68 0.05
CA LYS A 190 -4.37 13.20 0.65
C LYS A 190 -4.50 11.69 0.55
N GLN A 191 -4.98 11.05 1.62
CA GLN A 191 -5.16 9.60 1.77
C GLN A 191 -3.87 8.78 1.95
N LEU A 192 -2.65 9.34 1.81
CA LEU A 192 -1.42 8.60 2.11
C LEU A 192 -1.32 8.27 3.59
N GLY A 193 -1.74 9.17 4.47
CA GLY A 193 -1.79 8.91 5.91
C GLY A 193 -2.65 7.69 6.28
N LEU A 194 -3.77 7.49 5.58
CA LEU A 194 -4.60 6.29 5.79
C LEU A 194 -3.86 5.02 5.33
N LEU A 195 -3.15 5.08 4.21
CA LEU A 195 -2.35 3.95 3.72
C LEU A 195 -1.23 3.59 4.69
N ALA A 196 -0.55 4.61 5.27
CA ALA A 196 0.44 4.43 6.32
C ALA A 196 -0.17 3.77 7.57
N THR A 197 -1.36 4.23 8.00
CA THR A 197 -2.08 3.67 9.15
C THR A 197 -2.46 2.22 8.92
N ILE A 198 -3.02 1.87 7.76
CA ILE A 198 -3.33 0.47 7.42
C ILE A 198 -2.06 -0.37 7.47
N GLY A 199 -0.97 0.10 6.88
CA GLY A 199 0.30 -0.60 6.86
C GLY A 199 0.89 -0.87 8.25
N SER A 200 0.81 0.09 9.15
CA SER A 200 1.37 -0.02 10.50
C SER A 200 0.45 -0.73 11.50
N VAL A 201 -0.86 -0.56 11.40
CA VAL A 201 -1.82 -1.07 12.40
C VAL A 201 -2.34 -2.48 12.08
N SER A 202 -2.51 -2.82 10.79
CA SER A 202 -3.11 -4.11 10.41
C SER A 202 -2.39 -5.35 10.96
N PRO A 203 -1.04 -5.41 11.07
CA PRO A 203 -0.37 -6.54 11.68
C PRO A 203 -0.73 -6.73 13.15
N PHE A 204 -0.87 -5.62 13.90
CA PHE A 204 -1.24 -5.67 15.33
C PHE A 204 -2.71 -6.08 15.51
N VAL A 205 -3.60 -5.66 14.63
CA VAL A 205 -4.99 -6.12 14.62
C VAL A 205 -5.07 -7.62 14.31
N GLY A 206 -4.26 -8.12 13.38
CA GLY A 206 -4.13 -9.56 13.12
C GLY A 206 -3.58 -10.31 14.32
N LEU A 207 -2.53 -9.78 14.98
CA LEU A 207 -1.96 -10.35 16.19
C LEU A 207 -2.99 -10.41 17.35
N PHE A 208 -3.79 -9.35 17.51
CA PHE A 208 -4.89 -9.39 18.46
C PHE A 208 -5.86 -10.55 18.17
N GLY A 209 -6.17 -10.79 16.90
CA GLY A 209 -6.98 -11.93 16.48
C GLY A 209 -6.38 -13.29 16.89
N THR A 210 -5.04 -13.45 16.79
CA THR A 210 -4.38 -14.69 17.25
C THR A 210 -4.42 -14.85 18.75
N VAL A 211 -4.14 -13.82 19.52
CA VAL A 211 -4.17 -13.87 20.98
C VAL A 211 -5.57 -14.27 21.47
N TRP A 212 -6.60 -13.64 20.88
CA TRP A 212 -8.00 -13.96 21.23
C TRP A 212 -8.38 -15.40 20.86
N GLY A 213 -8.06 -15.86 19.66
CA GLY A 213 -8.39 -17.21 19.21
C GLY A 213 -7.67 -18.30 20.00
N ILE A 214 -6.39 -18.09 20.36
CA ILE A 214 -5.65 -19.00 21.23
C ILE A 214 -6.26 -19.03 22.63
N MET A 215 -6.61 -17.88 23.19
CA MET A 215 -7.28 -17.80 24.49
C MET A 215 -8.60 -18.60 24.50
N ASN A 216 -9.40 -18.48 23.44
CA ASN A 216 -10.63 -19.25 23.29
C ASN A 216 -10.37 -20.76 23.17
N SER A 217 -9.28 -21.16 22.49
CA SER A 217 -8.89 -22.57 22.40
C SER A 217 -8.55 -23.17 23.77
N PHE A 218 -7.80 -22.44 24.61
CA PHE A 218 -7.54 -22.87 25.99
C PHE A 218 -8.80 -22.89 26.86
N SER A 219 -9.69 -21.94 26.70
CA SER A 219 -10.98 -21.93 27.38
C SER A 219 -11.83 -23.15 27.00
N ALA A 220 -11.78 -23.62 25.76
CA ALA A 220 -12.47 -24.83 25.30
C ALA A 220 -11.89 -26.11 25.94
N ILE A 221 -10.56 -26.20 26.15
CA ILE A 221 -9.92 -27.30 26.91
C ILE A 221 -10.46 -27.33 28.34
N ALA A 222 -10.46 -26.17 28.99
CA ALA A 222 -10.92 -26.09 30.40
C ALA A 222 -12.39 -26.50 30.54
N ALA A 223 -13.24 -26.09 29.59
CA ALA A 223 -14.67 -26.41 29.63
C ALA A 223 -15.01 -27.88 29.31
N ARG A 224 -14.21 -28.51 28.41
CA ARG A 224 -14.47 -29.90 27.97
C ARG A 224 -13.66 -30.94 28.74
N HIS A 225 -12.69 -30.53 29.56
CA HIS A 225 -11.70 -31.40 30.20
C HIS A 225 -11.01 -32.38 29.24
N ASP A 226 -10.87 -31.94 27.97
CA ASP A 226 -10.31 -32.73 26.87
C ASP A 226 -9.14 -31.96 26.26
N THR A 227 -7.93 -32.51 26.35
CA THR A 227 -6.68 -31.93 25.86
C THR A 227 -6.27 -32.43 24.50
N THR A 228 -7.18 -33.13 23.80
CA THR A 228 -6.88 -33.65 22.45
C THR A 228 -6.68 -32.50 21.44
N LEU A 229 -5.76 -32.69 20.50
CA LEU A 229 -5.49 -31.75 19.44
C LEU A 229 -6.73 -31.43 18.59
N ALA A 230 -7.65 -32.38 18.48
CA ALA A 230 -8.90 -32.20 17.73
C ALA A 230 -9.79 -31.07 18.28
N VAL A 231 -9.71 -30.79 19.58
CA VAL A 231 -10.47 -29.72 20.24
C VAL A 231 -9.89 -28.34 19.93
N VAL A 232 -8.57 -28.20 19.86
CA VAL A 232 -7.89 -26.89 19.78
C VAL A 232 -7.42 -26.51 18.37
N ALA A 233 -7.13 -27.49 17.50
CA ALA A 233 -6.58 -27.24 16.16
C ALA A 233 -7.45 -26.29 15.32
N PRO A 234 -8.78 -26.37 15.29
CA PRO A 234 -9.60 -25.43 14.55
C PRO A 234 -9.42 -23.98 15.01
N GLY A 235 -9.50 -23.73 16.34
CA GLY A 235 -9.38 -22.38 16.89
C GLY A 235 -7.99 -21.77 16.71
N ILE A 236 -6.93 -22.60 16.79
CA ILE A 236 -5.56 -22.15 16.50
C ILE A 236 -5.42 -21.80 15.01
N ALA A 237 -5.95 -22.63 14.10
CA ALA A 237 -5.90 -22.37 12.69
C ALA A 237 -6.63 -21.07 12.30
N GLU A 238 -7.81 -20.82 12.86
CA GLU A 238 -8.57 -19.59 12.68
C GLU A 238 -7.80 -18.36 13.19
N ALA A 239 -7.16 -18.49 14.36
CA ALA A 239 -6.32 -17.45 14.93
C ALA A 239 -5.15 -17.09 14.01
N LEU A 240 -4.39 -18.08 13.56
CA LEU A 240 -3.26 -17.88 12.65
C LEU A 240 -3.70 -17.25 11.33
N PHE A 241 -4.88 -17.62 10.82
CA PHE A 241 -5.45 -17.04 9.63
C PHE A 241 -5.74 -15.54 9.79
N ALA A 242 -6.21 -15.09 10.97
CA ALA A 242 -6.41 -13.67 11.25
C ALA A 242 -5.09 -12.87 11.14
N THR A 243 -3.96 -13.39 11.63
CA THR A 243 -2.66 -12.74 11.45
C THR A 243 -2.22 -12.71 10.00
N ALA A 244 -2.41 -13.80 9.26
CA ALA A 244 -2.11 -13.83 7.82
C ALA A 244 -2.89 -12.74 7.06
N MET A 245 -4.16 -12.52 7.39
CA MET A 245 -4.99 -11.45 6.82
C MET A 245 -4.45 -10.04 7.19
N GLY A 246 -3.97 -9.86 8.42
CA GLY A 246 -3.32 -8.62 8.85
C GLY A 246 -2.08 -8.28 8.03
N LEU A 247 -1.22 -9.26 7.79
CA LEU A 247 -0.04 -9.12 6.93
C LEU A 247 -0.39 -8.90 5.47
N LEU A 248 -1.41 -9.59 4.95
CA LEU A 248 -1.90 -9.41 3.58
C LEU A 248 -2.41 -7.98 3.33
N ALA A 249 -3.02 -7.35 4.32
CA ALA A 249 -3.46 -5.96 4.24
C ALA A 249 -2.28 -4.98 4.36
N ALA A 250 -1.35 -5.25 5.28
CA ALA A 250 -0.26 -4.34 5.63
C ALA A 250 0.85 -4.26 4.56
N ILE A 251 1.29 -5.39 4.02
CA ILE A 251 2.46 -5.45 3.14
C ILE A 251 2.29 -4.57 1.91
N PRO A 252 1.20 -4.69 1.11
CA PRO A 252 0.99 -3.79 -0.02
C PRO A 252 0.87 -2.32 0.40
N ALA A 253 0.19 -2.05 1.52
CA ALA A 253 0.00 -0.70 2.02
C ALA A 253 1.33 0.01 2.31
N VAL A 254 2.27 -0.66 3.01
CA VAL A 254 3.60 -0.11 3.31
C VAL A 254 4.43 0.09 2.04
N ILE A 255 4.46 -0.91 1.15
CA ILE A 255 5.24 -0.84 -0.09
C ILE A 255 4.80 0.35 -0.93
N PHE A 256 3.49 0.50 -1.17
CA PHE A 256 2.97 1.56 -2.02
C PHE A 256 3.01 2.92 -1.33
N TYR A 257 2.83 3.00 -0.01
CA TYR A 257 3.03 4.23 0.74
C TYR A 257 4.46 4.78 0.54
N ASN A 258 5.47 3.97 0.78
CA ASN A 258 6.87 4.37 0.61
C ASN A 258 7.18 4.79 -0.83
N ARG A 259 6.64 4.05 -1.79
CA ARG A 259 6.78 4.38 -3.21
C ARG A 259 6.15 5.73 -3.56
N PHE A 260 4.92 5.99 -3.09
CA PHE A 260 4.21 7.23 -3.38
C PHE A 260 4.88 8.44 -2.74
N VAL A 261 5.30 8.34 -1.47
CA VAL A 261 6.06 9.42 -0.79
C VAL A 261 7.32 9.77 -1.59
N ALA A 262 8.10 8.78 -2.00
CA ALA A 262 9.29 9.01 -2.81
C ALA A 262 8.97 9.59 -4.20
N GLU A 263 7.87 9.18 -4.85
CA GLU A 263 7.47 9.71 -6.15
C GLU A 263 6.94 11.13 -6.07
N ILE A 264 6.19 11.47 -5.02
CA ILE A 264 5.68 12.82 -4.77
C ILE A 264 6.86 13.75 -4.45
N GLY A 265 7.78 13.34 -3.58
CA GLY A 265 8.97 14.14 -3.28
C GLY A 265 9.79 14.48 -4.53
N ARG A 266 10.02 13.51 -5.43
CA ARG A 266 10.69 13.78 -6.71
C ARG A 266 9.89 14.73 -7.61
N TYR A 267 8.57 14.64 -7.60
CA TYR A 267 7.71 15.53 -8.37
C TYR A 267 7.76 16.95 -7.81
N VAL A 268 7.70 17.13 -6.49
CA VAL A 268 7.84 18.44 -5.84
C VAL A 268 9.18 19.08 -6.16
N ASN A 269 10.29 18.33 -6.04
CA ASN A 269 11.62 18.84 -6.42
C ASN A 269 11.67 19.30 -7.89
N SER A 270 10.93 18.63 -8.79
CA SER A 270 10.85 19.11 -10.19
C SER A 270 10.01 20.37 -10.36
N LEU A 271 9.00 20.59 -9.50
CA LEU A 271 8.23 21.82 -9.47
C LEU A 271 9.07 22.98 -8.94
N ASP A 272 9.85 22.76 -7.88
CA ASP A 272 10.75 23.76 -7.30
C ASP A 272 11.84 24.17 -8.31
N ALA A 273 12.49 23.21 -8.95
CA ALA A 273 13.47 23.50 -10.01
C ALA A 273 12.88 24.33 -11.15
N PHE A 274 11.68 24.00 -11.61
CA PHE A 274 11.00 24.79 -12.65
C PHE A 274 10.61 26.18 -12.12
N ALA A 275 10.23 26.33 -10.85
CA ALA A 275 9.91 27.62 -10.25
C ALA A 275 11.14 28.54 -10.22
N ASP A 276 12.30 27.98 -9.89
CA ASP A 276 13.58 28.73 -9.88
C ASP A 276 13.95 29.20 -11.31
N GLU A 277 13.86 28.31 -12.31
CA GLU A 277 14.11 28.66 -13.71
C GLU A 277 13.13 29.73 -14.21
N PHE A 278 11.86 29.59 -13.88
CA PHE A 278 10.84 30.55 -14.27
C PHE A 278 11.01 31.89 -13.56
N SER A 279 11.37 31.90 -12.26
CA SER A 279 11.69 33.12 -11.51
C SER A 279 12.86 33.87 -12.14
N ALA A 280 13.90 33.17 -12.59
CA ALA A 280 15.03 33.77 -13.29
C ALA A 280 14.62 34.43 -14.63
N ILE A 281 13.72 33.80 -15.40
CA ILE A 281 13.20 34.37 -16.65
C ILE A 281 12.38 35.64 -16.36
N LEU A 282 11.49 35.59 -15.39
CA LEU A 282 10.66 36.75 -15.00
C LEU A 282 11.52 37.89 -14.45
N SER A 283 12.57 37.58 -13.66
CA SER A 283 13.51 38.57 -13.17
C SER A 283 14.21 39.33 -14.30
N ARG A 284 14.70 38.60 -15.30
CA ARG A 284 15.35 39.22 -16.46
C ARG A 284 14.40 40.14 -17.23
N GLN A 285 13.16 39.72 -17.43
CA GLN A 285 12.15 40.56 -18.10
C GLN A 285 11.75 41.78 -17.26
N LEU A 286 11.80 41.69 -15.93
CA LEU A 286 11.57 42.83 -15.03
C LEU A 286 12.71 43.84 -15.19
N ASP A 287 13.96 43.38 -15.21
CA ASP A 287 15.14 44.22 -15.32
C ASP A 287 15.19 44.94 -16.72
N GLU A 288 14.83 44.23 -17.79
CA GLU A 288 14.74 44.79 -19.16
C GLU A 288 13.64 45.87 -19.29
N LYS A 289 12.53 45.76 -18.57
CA LYS A 289 11.43 46.74 -18.63
C LYS A 289 11.64 47.93 -17.67
N ALA A 290 12.57 47.84 -16.74
CA ALA A 290 12.89 48.89 -15.79
C ALA A 290 13.91 49.90 -16.38
N HIS A 291 14.63 49.50 -17.42
CA HIS A 291 15.50 50.35 -18.24
C HIS A 291 14.80 50.84 -19.49
#